data_1274eaec9387c15b2f510581bbc0cbd3
#
_entry.id   1274eaec9387c15b2f510581bbc0cbd3
#
_cell.length_a   1.000
_cell.length_b   1.000
_cell.length_c   1.000
_cell.angle_alpha   90.00
_cell.angle_beta   90.00
_cell.angle_gamma   90.00
#
_symmetry.space_group_name_H-M   'P 1'
#
loop_
_entity.id
_entity.type
_entity.pdbx_description
1 polymer ?
#
loop_
_entity_poly.entity_id
_entity_poly.type
_entity_poly.pdbx_seq_one_letter_code
_entity_poly.pdbx_strand_id
1 'polypeptide(L)'
;MPVLWDRQQNRIVHNDSAELALQMATRLLPLAKTPIDLVPDRSSCDIVELNQWLHTNINRMVYHMGFAPDQESYDQAFQQFFAAMDTLEHRLRKQPYLVGGKLSLSDLFLLPTLIRYEAVYYVHFKTNHKTLAEYPALYQYLVRLTQIPAIYRTIDMAHIKLHYYYSHNHINPTRIVPQGPALSWLN
;
A
#
# COMPACT_ATOMS: atom_id res chain seq x y z
N MET A 1 0.24 -6.33 13.07
CA MET A 1 0.35 -7.60 12.31
C MET A 1 -1.01 -8.28 12.30
N PRO A 2 -1.52 -8.72 11.14
CA PRO A 2 -2.71 -9.56 11.13
C PRO A 2 -2.37 -10.94 11.69
N VAL A 3 -3.34 -11.55 12.37
CA VAL A 3 -3.22 -12.91 12.91
C VAL A 3 -4.49 -13.67 12.55
N LEU A 4 -4.34 -14.81 11.89
CA LEU A 4 -5.42 -15.77 11.72
C LEU A 4 -5.42 -16.70 12.92
N TRP A 5 -6.51 -16.66 13.69
CA TRP A 5 -6.68 -17.42 14.92
C TRP A 5 -7.71 -18.53 14.75
N ASP A 6 -7.35 -19.77 15.05
CA ASP A 6 -8.29 -20.88 15.12
C ASP A 6 -8.92 -20.95 16.53
N ARG A 7 -10.19 -20.64 16.60
CA ARG A 7 -10.94 -20.61 17.87
C ARG A 7 -11.19 -22.00 18.44
N GLN A 8 -11.24 -23.04 17.61
CA GLN A 8 -11.48 -24.41 18.07
C GLN A 8 -10.19 -25.02 18.65
N GLN A 9 -9.08 -24.82 17.92
CA GLN A 9 -7.77 -25.34 18.35
C GLN A 9 -7.01 -24.39 19.27
N ASN A 10 -7.57 -23.19 19.52
CA ASN A 10 -6.99 -22.14 20.39
C ASN A 10 -5.53 -21.81 20.04
N ARG A 11 -5.25 -21.62 18.74
CA ARG A 11 -3.88 -21.37 18.26
C ARG A 11 -3.85 -20.37 17.08
N ILE A 12 -2.69 -19.74 16.93
CA ILE A 12 -2.38 -18.98 15.71
C ILE A 12 -2.18 -19.96 14.56
N VAL A 13 -2.92 -19.77 13.48
CA VAL A 13 -2.78 -20.53 12.24
C VAL A 13 -1.71 -19.89 11.35
N HIS A 14 -1.76 -18.56 11.22
CA HIS A 14 -0.84 -17.81 10.39
C HIS A 14 -0.76 -16.34 10.80
N ASN A 15 0.37 -15.69 10.57
CA ASN A 15 0.57 -14.27 10.87
C ASN A 15 1.37 -13.51 9.78
N ASP A 16 1.67 -14.13 8.67
CA ASP A 16 2.21 -13.44 7.50
C ASP A 16 1.07 -12.80 6.69
N SER A 17 1.11 -11.48 6.51
CA SER A 17 0.03 -10.74 5.85
C SER A 17 -0.05 -10.99 4.35
N ALA A 18 1.08 -11.24 3.68
CA ALA A 18 1.09 -11.50 2.25
C ALA A 18 0.49 -12.88 1.95
N GLU A 19 0.90 -13.88 2.71
CA GLU A 19 0.35 -15.24 2.60
C GLU A 19 -1.14 -15.27 2.97
N LEU A 20 -1.55 -14.58 4.03
CA LEU A 20 -2.96 -14.47 4.40
C LEU A 20 -3.80 -13.83 3.31
N ALA A 21 -3.31 -12.74 2.69
CA ALA A 21 -3.99 -12.09 1.58
C ALA A 21 -4.12 -13.03 0.37
N LEU A 22 -3.06 -13.77 0.04
CA LEU A 22 -3.08 -14.77 -1.03
C LEU A 22 -4.08 -15.90 -0.73
N GLN A 23 -4.08 -16.44 0.49
CA GLN A 23 -5.04 -17.48 0.90
C GLN A 23 -6.49 -16.98 0.85
N MET A 24 -6.74 -15.74 1.29
CA MET A 24 -8.06 -15.14 1.20
C MET A 24 -8.53 -14.97 -0.26
N ALA A 25 -7.61 -14.57 -1.15
CA ALA A 25 -7.90 -14.38 -2.56
C ALA A 25 -8.01 -15.68 -3.37
N THR A 26 -7.57 -16.82 -2.83
CA THR A 26 -7.54 -18.12 -3.51
C THR A 26 -8.32 -19.20 -2.75
N ARG A 27 -7.72 -19.84 -1.75
CA ARG A 27 -8.28 -20.99 -1.04
C ARG A 27 -9.57 -20.67 -0.27
N LEU A 28 -9.68 -19.45 0.27
CA LEU A 28 -10.86 -19.01 1.01
C LEU A 28 -11.89 -18.29 0.12
N LEU A 29 -11.58 -18.05 -1.15
CA LEU A 29 -12.47 -17.40 -2.11
C LEU A 29 -13.86 -18.07 -2.20
N PRO A 30 -14.03 -19.40 -2.19
CA PRO A 30 -15.34 -20.05 -2.20
C PRO A 30 -16.24 -19.70 -1.01
N LEU A 31 -15.67 -19.17 0.08
CA LEU A 31 -16.42 -18.73 1.26
C LEU A 31 -16.93 -17.28 1.15
N ALA A 32 -16.48 -16.55 0.13
CA ALA A 32 -16.88 -15.16 -0.07
C ALA A 32 -18.33 -15.07 -0.56
N LYS A 33 -19.10 -14.12 0.00
CA LYS A 33 -20.48 -13.85 -0.46
C LYS A 33 -20.50 -13.36 -1.92
N THR A 34 -19.50 -12.61 -2.32
CA THR A 34 -19.31 -12.10 -3.68
C THR A 34 -17.86 -12.37 -4.07
N PRO A 35 -17.57 -13.52 -4.65
CA PRO A 35 -16.21 -13.88 -5.03
C PRO A 35 -15.70 -12.97 -6.16
N ILE A 36 -14.48 -12.47 -5.99
CA ILE A 36 -13.76 -11.67 -6.99
C ILE A 36 -12.43 -12.38 -7.24
N ASP A 37 -12.19 -12.74 -8.49
CA ASP A 37 -10.93 -13.36 -8.89
C ASP A 37 -9.82 -12.31 -8.97
N LEU A 38 -9.06 -12.20 -7.87
CA LEU A 38 -7.91 -11.30 -7.73
C LEU A 38 -6.58 -11.96 -8.14
N VAL A 39 -6.58 -13.27 -8.35
CA VAL A 39 -5.38 -14.07 -8.69
C VAL A 39 -5.73 -15.06 -9.80
N PRO A 40 -6.01 -14.58 -11.03
CA PRO A 40 -6.30 -15.48 -12.14
C PRO A 40 -5.14 -16.46 -12.39
N ASP A 41 -5.44 -17.73 -12.65
CA ASP A 41 -4.42 -18.78 -12.83
C ASP A 41 -3.32 -18.42 -13.83
N ARG A 42 -3.71 -17.77 -14.95
CA ARG A 42 -2.78 -17.34 -16.00
C ARG A 42 -1.79 -16.26 -15.57
N SER A 43 -2.08 -15.55 -14.48
CA SER A 43 -1.30 -14.41 -13.97
C SER A 43 -0.78 -14.64 -12.55
N SER A 44 -0.95 -15.83 -12.00
CA SER A 44 -0.62 -16.10 -10.59
C SER A 44 0.87 -15.90 -10.30
N CYS A 45 1.77 -16.35 -11.18
CA CYS A 45 3.21 -16.14 -11.03
C CYS A 45 3.56 -14.66 -11.10
N ASP A 46 3.05 -13.93 -12.10
CA ASP A 46 3.30 -12.49 -12.27
C ASP A 46 2.83 -11.68 -11.04
N ILE A 47 1.70 -12.07 -10.46
CA ILE A 47 1.14 -11.43 -9.27
C ILE A 47 2.04 -11.65 -8.06
N VAL A 48 2.52 -12.87 -7.84
CA VAL A 48 3.41 -13.19 -6.70
C VAL A 48 4.73 -12.45 -6.82
N GLU A 49 5.36 -12.47 -7.99
CA GLU A 49 6.62 -11.76 -8.26
C GLU A 49 6.45 -10.25 -8.11
N LEU A 50 5.37 -9.69 -8.66
CA LEU A 50 5.09 -8.26 -8.54
C LEU A 50 4.82 -7.86 -7.09
N ASN A 51 4.09 -8.67 -6.31
CA ASN A 51 3.83 -8.40 -4.91
C ASN A 51 5.12 -8.39 -4.09
N GLN A 52 6.05 -9.29 -4.37
CA GLN A 52 7.37 -9.29 -3.75
C GLN A 52 8.17 -8.04 -4.13
N TRP A 53 8.15 -7.66 -5.40
CA TRP A 53 8.79 -6.45 -5.88
C TRP A 53 8.20 -5.19 -5.24
N LEU A 54 6.87 -5.07 -5.16
CA LEU A 54 6.17 -3.97 -4.49
C LEU A 54 6.54 -3.89 -3.01
N HIS A 55 6.56 -5.04 -2.34
CA HIS A 55 6.95 -5.10 -0.94
C HIS A 55 8.36 -4.56 -0.72
N THR A 56 9.32 -5.00 -1.55
CA THR A 56 10.73 -4.66 -1.42
C THR A 56 11.03 -3.21 -1.83
N ASN A 57 10.44 -2.73 -2.92
CA ASN A 57 10.84 -1.46 -3.53
C ASN A 57 9.89 -0.29 -3.20
N ILE A 58 8.69 -0.58 -2.73
CA ILE A 58 7.67 0.43 -2.42
C ILE A 58 7.29 0.37 -0.94
N ASN A 59 6.63 -0.72 -0.51
CA ASN A 59 5.95 -0.75 0.78
C ASN A 59 6.92 -0.65 1.97
N ARG A 60 8.10 -1.26 1.88
CA ARG A 60 9.14 -1.18 2.91
C ARG A 60 9.98 0.08 2.81
N MET A 61 10.20 0.62 1.61
CA MET A 61 11.11 1.74 1.40
C MET A 61 10.65 3.01 2.10
N VAL A 62 9.35 3.25 2.22
CA VAL A 62 8.84 4.40 2.99
C VAL A 62 9.27 4.33 4.46
N TYR A 63 9.34 3.13 5.04
CA TYR A 63 9.81 2.93 6.42
C TYR A 63 11.34 3.01 6.51
N HIS A 64 12.07 2.52 5.49
CA HIS A 64 13.52 2.69 5.43
C HIS A 64 13.91 4.16 5.39
N MET A 65 13.18 5.01 4.66
CA MET A 65 13.37 6.47 4.70
C MET A 65 12.97 7.06 6.05
N GLY A 66 11.78 6.72 6.55
CA GLY A 66 11.22 7.28 7.77
C GLY A 66 12.03 7.00 9.04
N PHE A 67 12.69 5.85 9.09
CA PHE A 67 13.48 5.36 10.21
C PHE A 67 14.96 5.24 9.89
N ALA A 68 15.43 5.89 8.84
CA ALA A 68 16.84 5.88 8.46
C ALA A 68 17.70 6.39 9.63
N PRO A 69 18.76 5.66 10.01
CA PRO A 69 19.63 6.06 11.11
C PRO A 69 20.60 7.18 10.73
N ASP A 70 20.86 7.35 9.43
CA ASP A 70 21.80 8.30 8.86
C ASP A 70 21.37 8.76 7.47
N GLN A 71 22.06 9.78 6.94
CA GLN A 71 21.77 10.38 5.65
C GLN A 71 22.00 9.39 4.49
N GLU A 72 23.04 8.59 4.54
CA GLU A 72 23.38 7.66 3.48
C GLU A 72 22.28 6.58 3.30
N SER A 73 21.81 6.00 4.40
CA SER A 73 20.70 5.03 4.41
C SER A 73 19.40 5.65 3.89
N TYR A 74 19.14 6.91 4.25
CA TYR A 74 18.00 7.65 3.74
C TYR A 74 18.10 7.86 2.23
N ASP A 75 19.25 8.35 1.73
CA ASP A 75 19.46 8.66 0.32
C ASP A 75 19.34 7.41 -0.56
N GLN A 76 19.86 6.27 -0.10
CA GLN A 76 19.72 4.99 -0.80
C GLN A 76 18.25 4.56 -0.90
N ALA A 77 17.51 4.59 0.21
CA ALA A 77 16.10 4.25 0.24
C ALA A 77 15.25 5.20 -0.61
N PHE A 78 15.58 6.50 -0.58
CA PHE A 78 14.93 7.54 -1.36
C PHE A 78 15.08 7.27 -2.87
N GLN A 79 16.30 7.06 -3.35
CA GLN A 79 16.55 6.76 -4.76
C GLN A 79 15.83 5.49 -5.23
N GLN A 80 15.89 4.43 -4.43
CA GLN A 80 15.22 3.17 -4.75
C GLN A 80 13.70 3.33 -4.83
N PHE A 81 13.11 4.02 -3.87
CA PHE A 81 11.66 4.25 -3.84
C PHE A 81 11.19 5.06 -5.04
N PHE A 82 11.85 6.19 -5.36
CA PHE A 82 11.40 7.04 -6.44
C PHE A 82 11.65 6.44 -7.83
N ALA A 83 12.71 5.66 -8.02
CA ALA A 83 12.90 4.86 -9.23
C ALA A 83 11.77 3.81 -9.40
N ALA A 84 11.32 3.21 -8.30
CA ALA A 84 10.19 2.29 -8.32
C ALA A 84 8.86 3.00 -8.60
N MET A 85 8.63 4.20 -8.05
CA MET A 85 7.46 5.02 -8.36
C MET A 85 7.40 5.42 -9.85
N ASP A 86 8.54 5.82 -10.43
CA ASP A 86 8.65 6.12 -11.87
C ASP A 86 8.36 4.87 -12.73
N THR A 87 8.79 3.68 -12.29
CA THR A 87 8.49 2.40 -12.94
C THR A 87 6.99 2.10 -12.92
N LEU A 88 6.32 2.31 -11.79
CA LEU A 88 4.86 2.14 -11.66
C LEU A 88 4.08 3.15 -12.50
N GLU A 89 4.51 4.42 -12.50
CA GLU A 89 3.93 5.45 -13.36
C GLU A 89 4.00 5.03 -14.83
N HIS A 90 5.16 4.57 -15.31
CA HIS A 90 5.33 4.10 -16.69
C HIS A 90 4.45 2.89 -17.01
N ARG A 91 4.32 1.95 -16.07
CA ARG A 91 3.45 0.77 -16.21
C ARG A 91 1.99 1.15 -16.35
N LEU A 92 1.51 2.05 -15.49
CA LEU A 92 0.11 2.47 -15.43
C LEU A 92 -0.32 3.42 -16.55
N ARG A 93 0.63 4.02 -17.27
CA ARG A 93 0.33 4.71 -18.55
C ARG A 93 -0.14 3.76 -19.64
N LYS A 94 0.22 2.47 -19.57
CA LYS A 94 -0.07 1.48 -20.61
C LYS A 94 -1.28 0.60 -20.28
N GLN A 95 -1.66 0.52 -19.01
CA GLN A 95 -2.72 -0.38 -18.56
C GLN A 95 -3.41 0.15 -17.31
N PRO A 96 -4.71 -0.16 -17.12
CA PRO A 96 -5.51 0.41 -16.03
C PRO A 96 -5.18 -0.16 -14.64
N TYR A 97 -4.60 -1.36 -14.56
CA TYR A 97 -4.24 -2.05 -13.32
C TYR A 97 -2.82 -2.61 -13.41
N LEU A 98 -2.26 -3.04 -12.28
CA LEU A 98 -0.87 -3.51 -12.23
C LEU A 98 -0.64 -4.81 -13.01
N VAL A 99 -1.66 -5.69 -13.08
CA VAL A 99 -1.59 -6.93 -13.85
C VAL A 99 -2.76 -6.99 -14.82
N GLY A 100 -2.47 -6.76 -16.09
CA GLY A 100 -3.49 -6.82 -17.15
C GLY A 100 -4.57 -5.74 -17.05
N GLY A 101 -5.79 -6.07 -17.47
CA GLY A 101 -6.90 -5.14 -17.60
C GLY A 101 -7.92 -5.15 -16.45
N LYS A 102 -7.66 -5.91 -15.37
CA LYS A 102 -8.59 -6.10 -14.24
C LYS A 102 -7.88 -5.92 -12.92
N LEU A 103 -8.69 -5.59 -11.89
CA LEU A 103 -8.21 -5.54 -10.50
C LEU A 103 -7.60 -6.88 -10.10
N SER A 104 -6.41 -6.83 -9.52
CA SER A 104 -5.64 -7.98 -9.03
C SER A 104 -5.23 -7.80 -7.59
N LEU A 105 -4.70 -8.86 -6.98
CA LEU A 105 -4.15 -8.79 -5.62
C LEU A 105 -2.99 -7.81 -5.53
N SER A 106 -2.19 -7.62 -6.60
CA SER A 106 -1.09 -6.65 -6.63
C SER A 106 -1.57 -5.20 -6.45
N ASP A 107 -2.75 -4.87 -6.99
CA ASP A 107 -3.34 -3.55 -6.81
C ASP A 107 -3.66 -3.28 -5.33
N LEU A 108 -4.15 -4.31 -4.62
CA LEU A 108 -4.42 -4.22 -3.18
C LEU A 108 -3.14 -4.17 -2.33
N PHE A 109 -2.01 -4.68 -2.84
CA PHE A 109 -0.70 -4.55 -2.19
C PHE A 109 -0.09 -3.16 -2.31
N LEU A 110 -0.29 -2.48 -3.43
CA LEU A 110 0.19 -1.11 -3.64
C LEU A 110 -0.69 -0.06 -2.95
N LEU A 111 -2.00 -0.27 -2.99
CA LEU A 111 -3.02 0.69 -2.54
C LEU A 111 -2.78 1.28 -1.14
N PRO A 112 -2.46 0.50 -0.08
CA PRO A 112 -2.22 1.05 1.26
C PRO A 112 -1.09 2.07 1.31
N THR A 113 -0.05 1.90 0.49
CA THR A 113 1.06 2.86 0.40
C THR A 113 0.62 4.14 -0.28
N LEU A 114 -0.10 4.06 -1.40
CA LEU A 114 -0.58 5.26 -2.11
C LEU A 114 -1.58 6.07 -1.27
N ILE A 115 -2.51 5.42 -0.57
CA ILE A 115 -3.46 6.10 0.34
C ILE A 115 -2.73 6.91 1.43
N ARG A 116 -1.62 6.39 1.93
CA ARG A 116 -0.84 7.01 3.01
C ARG A 116 0.23 7.96 2.52
N TYR A 117 0.53 7.95 1.22
CA TYR A 117 1.68 8.65 0.65
C TYR A 117 1.71 10.13 1.03
N GLU A 118 0.71 10.90 0.62
CA GLU A 118 0.68 12.34 0.90
C GLU A 118 0.22 12.65 2.34
N ALA A 119 -0.73 11.87 2.87
CA ALA A 119 -1.28 12.09 4.19
C ALA A 119 -0.28 11.86 5.33
N VAL A 120 0.68 10.95 5.11
CA VAL A 120 1.62 10.50 6.13
C VAL A 120 3.06 10.53 5.62
N TYR A 121 3.40 9.71 4.63
CA TYR A 121 4.80 9.43 4.29
C TYR A 121 5.54 10.66 3.77
N TYR A 122 4.85 11.50 3.02
CA TYR A 122 5.41 12.72 2.44
C TYR A 122 6.07 13.63 3.49
N VAL A 123 5.41 13.84 4.62
CA VAL A 123 5.91 14.68 5.72
C VAL A 123 6.60 13.83 6.78
N HIS A 124 5.91 12.80 7.29
CA HIS A 124 6.34 12.04 8.46
C HIS A 124 7.59 11.20 8.19
N PHE A 125 7.69 10.64 6.99
CA PHE A 125 8.83 9.82 6.55
C PHE A 125 9.72 10.53 5.52
N LYS A 126 9.47 11.81 5.26
CA LYS A 126 10.26 12.65 4.34
C LYS A 126 10.32 12.12 2.89
N THR A 127 9.23 11.47 2.43
CA THR A 127 9.13 11.00 1.03
C THR A 127 8.71 12.13 0.09
N ASN A 128 9.29 13.32 0.26
CA ASN A 128 8.77 14.58 -0.25
C ASN A 128 9.46 15.05 -1.55
N HIS A 129 9.75 14.13 -2.47
CA HIS A 129 10.31 14.48 -3.78
C HIS A 129 9.25 14.98 -4.76
N LYS A 130 8.20 14.19 -4.96
CA LYS A 130 7.07 14.49 -5.85
C LYS A 130 5.76 14.21 -5.13
N THR A 131 4.73 14.99 -5.44
CA THR A 131 3.34 14.68 -5.05
C THR A 131 2.74 13.63 -5.98
N LEU A 132 1.60 13.03 -5.61
CA LEU A 132 0.89 12.11 -6.52
C LEU A 132 0.38 12.83 -7.78
N ALA A 133 0.07 14.11 -7.71
CA ALA A 133 -0.32 14.89 -8.87
C ALA A 133 0.78 14.98 -9.95
N GLU A 134 2.04 14.83 -9.57
CA GLU A 134 3.19 14.79 -10.49
C GLU A 134 3.43 13.39 -11.09
N TYR A 135 2.62 12.40 -10.67
CA TYR A 135 2.51 11.05 -11.20
C TYR A 135 1.10 10.82 -11.78
N PRO A 136 0.76 11.38 -12.93
CA PRO A 136 -0.63 11.42 -13.39
C PRO A 136 -1.28 10.05 -13.59
N ALA A 137 -0.53 9.02 -14.02
CA ALA A 137 -1.07 7.69 -14.17
C ALA A 137 -1.32 7.00 -12.81
N LEU A 138 -0.40 7.16 -11.85
CA LEU A 138 -0.58 6.70 -10.46
C LEU A 138 -1.74 7.42 -9.77
N TYR A 139 -1.87 8.74 -9.99
CA TYR A 139 -2.98 9.52 -9.45
C TYR A 139 -4.34 9.01 -9.98
N GLN A 140 -4.48 8.87 -11.30
CA GLN A 140 -5.70 8.36 -11.93
C GLN A 140 -6.00 6.91 -11.52
N TYR A 141 -4.96 6.12 -11.32
CA TYR A 141 -5.08 4.77 -10.80
C TYR A 141 -5.61 4.76 -9.36
N LEU A 142 -5.08 5.61 -8.46
CA LEU A 142 -5.59 5.75 -7.09
C LEU A 142 -7.05 6.20 -7.08
N VAL A 143 -7.42 7.21 -7.88
CA VAL A 143 -8.82 7.65 -8.04
C VAL A 143 -9.72 6.49 -8.47
N ARG A 144 -9.30 5.71 -9.49
CA ARG A 144 -10.06 4.54 -9.95
C ARG A 144 -10.27 3.51 -8.86
N LEU A 145 -9.25 3.20 -8.08
CA LEU A 145 -9.37 2.22 -6.99
C LEU A 145 -10.28 2.74 -5.87
N THR A 146 -10.17 4.00 -5.50
CA THR A 146 -10.99 4.59 -4.43
C THR A 146 -12.46 4.78 -4.83
N GLN A 147 -12.78 4.77 -6.11
CA GLN A 147 -14.17 4.71 -6.59
C GLN A 147 -14.85 3.35 -6.38
N ILE A 148 -14.10 2.30 -6.06
CA ILE A 148 -14.67 0.99 -5.71
C ILE A 148 -15.23 1.07 -4.28
N PRO A 149 -16.57 0.93 -4.08
CA PRO A 149 -17.18 1.16 -2.77
C PRO A 149 -16.64 0.27 -1.65
N ALA A 150 -16.24 -0.96 -1.99
CA ALA A 150 -15.65 -1.89 -1.03
C ALA A 150 -14.28 -1.39 -0.53
N ILE A 151 -13.50 -0.76 -1.39
CA ILE A 151 -12.20 -0.15 -1.06
C ILE A 151 -12.44 1.14 -0.27
N TYR A 152 -13.26 2.05 -0.80
CA TYR A 152 -13.51 3.36 -0.17
C TYR A 152 -13.91 3.24 1.29
N ARG A 153 -14.81 2.30 1.62
CA ARG A 153 -15.30 2.07 3.00
C ARG A 153 -14.21 1.61 3.98
N THR A 154 -13.05 1.16 3.49
CA THR A 154 -11.93 0.77 4.35
C THR A 154 -10.97 1.91 4.67
N ILE A 155 -11.19 3.10 4.08
CA ILE A 155 -10.31 4.25 4.24
C ILE A 155 -10.82 5.12 5.39
N ASP A 156 -10.18 5.00 6.55
CA ASP A 156 -10.35 5.92 7.67
C ASP A 156 -9.10 6.81 7.80
N MET A 157 -9.14 7.97 7.15
CA MET A 157 -8.00 8.87 7.12
C MET A 157 -7.66 9.46 8.48
N ALA A 158 -8.66 9.71 9.32
CA ALA A 158 -8.44 10.20 10.67
C ALA A 158 -7.68 9.17 11.50
N HIS A 159 -8.11 7.91 11.45
CA HIS A 159 -7.43 6.81 12.13
C HIS A 159 -6.01 6.59 11.58
N ILE A 160 -5.83 6.61 10.24
CA ILE A 160 -4.51 6.46 9.60
C ILE A 160 -3.55 7.53 10.14
N LYS A 161 -3.93 8.81 10.07
CA LYS A 161 -3.07 9.90 10.54
C LYS A 161 -2.78 9.79 12.04
N LEU A 162 -3.81 9.57 12.84
CA LEU A 162 -3.65 9.41 14.29
C LEU A 162 -2.66 8.27 14.62
N HIS A 163 -2.83 7.11 13.99
CA HIS A 163 -1.95 5.96 14.22
C HIS A 163 -0.48 6.32 13.96
N TYR A 164 -0.14 6.88 12.81
CA TYR A 164 1.25 7.17 12.46
C TYR A 164 1.86 8.29 13.30
N TYR A 165 1.20 9.43 13.39
CA TYR A 165 1.76 10.59 14.08
C TYR A 165 1.77 10.44 15.59
N TYR A 166 0.87 9.65 16.16
CA TYR A 166 0.81 9.43 17.60
C TYR A 166 1.75 8.33 18.09
N SER A 167 1.89 7.22 17.33
CA SER A 167 2.66 6.05 17.78
C SER A 167 4.15 6.14 17.52
N HIS A 168 4.60 6.94 16.54
CA HIS A 168 6.02 7.09 16.22
C HIS A 168 6.66 8.27 17.00
N ASN A 169 6.64 8.21 18.32
CA ASN A 169 7.12 9.29 19.19
C ASN A 169 8.61 9.60 19.07
N HIS A 170 9.42 8.69 18.53
CA HIS A 170 10.85 8.92 18.30
C HIS A 170 11.13 9.87 17.11
N ILE A 171 10.19 9.98 16.15
CA ILE A 171 10.30 10.95 15.04
C ILE A 171 9.27 12.08 15.15
N ASN A 172 8.24 11.93 15.97
CA ASN A 172 7.22 12.92 16.26
C ASN A 172 6.94 13.01 17.78
N PRO A 173 7.90 13.52 18.59
CA PRO A 173 7.81 13.49 20.05
C PRO A 173 6.64 14.30 20.61
N THR A 174 6.21 15.33 19.92
CA THR A 174 5.06 16.16 20.30
C THR A 174 3.71 15.50 20.03
N ARG A 175 3.67 14.41 19.25
CA ARG A 175 2.47 13.69 18.81
C ARG A 175 1.43 14.57 18.09
N ILE A 176 1.87 15.69 17.52
CA ILE A 176 1.00 16.56 16.73
C ILE A 176 0.57 15.80 15.47
N VAL A 177 -0.74 15.76 15.23
CA VAL A 177 -1.35 15.19 14.03
C VAL A 177 -1.64 16.33 13.05
N PRO A 178 -0.99 16.41 11.88
CA PRO A 178 -1.20 17.52 10.95
C PRO A 178 -2.60 17.50 10.34
N GLN A 179 -3.18 18.67 10.09
CA GLN A 179 -4.50 18.76 9.46
C GLN A 179 -4.46 18.43 7.96
N GLY A 180 -3.47 18.97 7.23
CA GLY A 180 -3.30 18.71 5.80
C GLY A 180 -2.58 17.38 5.48
N PRO A 181 -2.38 17.11 4.18
CA PRO A 181 -2.90 17.87 3.04
C PRO A 181 -4.39 17.62 2.76
N ALA A 182 -5.01 18.46 1.92
CA ALA A 182 -6.29 18.12 1.29
C ALA A 182 -6.03 17.07 0.21
N LEU A 183 -6.77 15.96 0.28
CA LEU A 183 -6.59 14.80 -0.61
C LEU A 183 -7.68 14.82 -1.68
N SER A 184 -7.36 15.36 -2.85
CA SER A 184 -8.33 15.54 -3.94
C SER A 184 -8.87 14.23 -4.51
N TRP A 185 -8.17 13.12 -4.34
CA TRP A 185 -8.60 11.78 -4.73
C TRP A 185 -9.59 11.13 -3.75
N LEU A 186 -9.79 11.70 -2.57
CA LEU A 186 -10.67 11.18 -1.51
C LEU A 186 -12.08 11.81 -1.53
N ASN A 187 -12.29 12.86 -2.33
CA ASN A 187 -13.54 13.63 -2.42
C ASN A 187 -14.48 13.08 -3.50
#